data_6fb68cc3e2bcafe26f17b74ea66e0975
#
_entry.id   6fb68cc3e2bcafe26f17b74ea66e0975
#
_cell.length_a   1.000
_cell.length_b   1.000
_cell.length_c   1.000
_cell.angle_alpha   90.00
_cell.angle_beta   90.00
_cell.angle_gamma   90.00
#
_symmetry.space_group_name_H-M   'P 1'
#
loop_
_entity.id
_entity.type
_entity.pdbx_description
1 polymer ?
#
loop_
_entity_poly.entity_id
_entity_poly.type
_entity_poly.pdbx_seq_one_letter_code
_entity_poly.pdbx_strand_id
1 'polypeptide(L)'
;MLHRHRIWLIPALLLTAILVPFLIWGDTFESLLSPDAMRALFEQNRRIAWLIGIALLVADLFLPIPSTIVMSSLGWLYGPNAGGLISATGLFLSACTAYQLSRHLGRRLAVRLAGEESLAAAAEWFSKAGGPCIAISRCLPVLNESISCLAGLSGFPQRQFLTAALFGSVPTGFVFAYVGHLGRKDSTAAIALSAIVPVLLWFVYRRISPSNVRPKS
;
A
#
# COMPACT_ATOMS: atom_id res chain seq x y z
N MET A 1 27.52 -16.62 -19.57
CA MET A 1 26.67 -15.51 -20.09
C MET A 1 25.17 -15.76 -20.00
N LEU A 2 24.68 -16.99 -19.91
CA LEU A 2 23.25 -17.36 -19.86
C LEU A 2 22.51 -17.02 -18.55
N HIS A 3 23.22 -16.79 -17.44
CA HIS A 3 22.57 -16.49 -16.13
C HIS A 3 22.07 -15.05 -15.98
N ARG A 4 22.66 -14.11 -16.73
CA ARG A 4 22.31 -12.67 -16.63
C ARG A 4 20.98 -12.32 -17.29
N HIS A 5 20.52 -13.08 -18.28
CA HIS A 5 19.23 -12.85 -18.93
C HIS A 5 18.04 -13.44 -18.16
N ARG A 6 18.25 -14.47 -17.33
CA ARG A 6 17.19 -15.06 -16.48
C ARG A 6 16.70 -14.13 -15.36
N ILE A 7 17.55 -13.23 -14.91
CA ILE A 7 17.18 -12.25 -13.86
C ILE A 7 16.14 -11.25 -14.37
N TRP A 8 16.18 -10.91 -15.67
CA TRP A 8 15.21 -10.00 -16.29
C TRP A 8 13.91 -10.67 -16.73
N LEU A 9 13.90 -12.00 -16.87
CA LEU A 9 12.69 -12.74 -17.27
C LEU A 9 11.62 -12.74 -16.16
N ILE A 10 12.03 -12.75 -14.90
CA ILE A 10 11.07 -12.76 -13.75
C ILE A 10 10.35 -11.43 -13.62
N PRO A 11 11.04 -10.28 -13.55
CA PRO A 11 10.34 -8.98 -13.51
C PRO A 11 9.57 -8.72 -14.81
N ALA A 12 10.06 -9.17 -15.97
CA ALA A 12 9.33 -9.06 -17.22
C ALA A 12 8.06 -9.94 -17.23
N LEU A 13 8.13 -11.17 -16.72
CA LEU A 13 6.97 -12.06 -16.60
C LEU A 13 5.94 -11.52 -15.60
N LEU A 14 6.40 -11.00 -14.46
CA LEU A 14 5.54 -10.35 -13.47
C LEU A 14 4.89 -9.09 -14.05
N LEU A 15 5.68 -8.26 -14.72
CA LEU A 15 5.16 -7.06 -15.38
C LEU A 15 4.14 -7.42 -16.46
N THR A 16 4.41 -8.44 -17.27
CA THR A 16 3.49 -8.93 -18.29
C THR A 16 2.23 -9.53 -17.66
N ALA A 17 2.36 -10.29 -16.59
CA ALA A 17 1.21 -10.87 -15.87
C ALA A 17 0.29 -9.82 -15.24
N ILE A 18 0.84 -8.65 -14.89
CA ILE A 18 0.07 -7.51 -14.38
C ILE A 18 -0.48 -6.65 -15.54
N LEU A 19 0.35 -6.40 -16.57
CA LEU A 19 -0.03 -5.51 -17.68
C LEU A 19 -1.03 -6.16 -18.63
N VAL A 20 -0.94 -7.47 -18.90
CA VAL A 20 -1.83 -8.13 -19.87
C VAL A 20 -3.29 -8.10 -19.43
N PRO A 21 -3.68 -8.44 -18.19
CA PRO A 21 -5.05 -8.25 -17.73
C PRO A 21 -5.48 -6.78 -17.76
N PHE A 22 -4.58 -5.85 -17.43
CA PHE A 22 -4.87 -4.43 -17.45
C PHE A 22 -5.06 -3.89 -18.88
N LEU A 23 -4.32 -4.40 -19.86
CA LEU A 23 -4.49 -4.04 -21.28
C LEU A 23 -5.77 -4.64 -21.91
N ILE A 24 -6.18 -5.84 -21.46
CA ILE A 24 -7.36 -6.53 -22.00
C ILE A 24 -8.66 -5.99 -21.36
N TRP A 25 -8.64 -5.71 -20.08
CA TRP A 25 -9.82 -5.26 -19.31
C TRP A 25 -9.66 -3.86 -18.71
N GLY A 26 -8.68 -3.08 -19.15
CA GLY A 26 -8.35 -1.77 -18.59
C GLY A 26 -9.55 -0.84 -18.52
N ASP A 27 -10.29 -0.70 -19.59
CA ASP A 27 -11.50 0.16 -19.66
C ASP A 27 -12.60 -0.33 -18.69
N THR A 28 -12.75 -1.64 -18.55
CA THR A 28 -13.72 -2.24 -17.60
C THR A 28 -13.25 -2.06 -16.15
N PHE A 29 -11.96 -2.24 -15.88
CA PHE A 29 -11.39 -2.00 -14.56
C PHE A 29 -11.42 -0.52 -14.20
N GLU A 30 -11.07 0.37 -15.13
CA GLU A 30 -11.12 1.82 -14.92
C GLU A 30 -12.54 2.29 -14.63
N SER A 31 -13.53 1.79 -15.36
CA SER A 31 -14.94 2.13 -15.12
C SER A 31 -15.44 1.61 -13.77
N LEU A 32 -15.09 0.36 -13.40
CA LEU A 32 -15.51 -0.25 -12.12
C LEU A 32 -14.79 0.35 -10.90
N LEU A 33 -13.56 0.80 -11.07
CA LEU A 33 -12.73 1.37 -10.00
C LEU A 33 -12.73 2.91 -10.02
N SER A 34 -13.58 3.52 -10.86
CA SER A 34 -13.76 4.97 -10.86
C SER A 34 -14.32 5.46 -9.52
N PRO A 35 -14.03 6.71 -9.11
CA PRO A 35 -14.57 7.28 -7.88
C PRO A 35 -16.10 7.21 -7.81
N ASP A 36 -16.78 7.40 -8.93
CA ASP A 36 -18.25 7.41 -8.99
C ASP A 36 -18.84 6.00 -8.89
N ALA A 37 -18.23 5.01 -9.56
CA ALA A 37 -18.61 3.61 -9.43
C ALA A 37 -18.41 3.10 -8.00
N MET A 38 -17.30 3.47 -7.37
CA MET A 38 -17.00 3.09 -5.99
C MET A 38 -17.99 3.72 -5.00
N ARG A 39 -18.36 4.99 -5.22
CA ARG A 39 -19.40 5.66 -4.41
C ARG A 39 -20.75 4.98 -4.59
N ALA A 40 -21.17 4.70 -5.84
CA ALA A 40 -22.42 4.00 -6.13
C ALA A 40 -22.47 2.61 -5.48
N LEU A 41 -21.37 1.83 -5.57
CA LEU A 41 -21.25 0.53 -4.90
C LEU A 41 -21.48 0.65 -3.38
N PHE A 42 -20.85 1.63 -2.75
CA PHE A 42 -20.98 1.83 -1.30
C PHE A 42 -22.33 2.37 -0.90
N GLU A 43 -22.96 3.23 -1.69
CA GLU A 43 -24.33 3.73 -1.43
C GLU A 43 -25.38 2.62 -1.53
N GLN A 44 -25.30 1.80 -2.59
CA GLN A 44 -26.21 0.66 -2.78
C GLN A 44 -26.10 -0.35 -1.64
N ASN A 45 -24.91 -0.52 -1.08
CA ASN A 45 -24.62 -1.50 -0.04
C ASN A 45 -24.28 -0.84 1.30
N ARG A 46 -24.89 0.29 1.63
CA ARG A 46 -24.51 1.14 2.78
C ARG A 46 -24.35 0.40 4.11
N ARG A 47 -25.13 -0.65 4.35
CA ARG A 47 -25.07 -1.42 5.60
C ARG A 47 -23.77 -2.22 5.75
N ILE A 48 -23.21 -2.71 4.65
CA ILE A 48 -22.03 -3.57 4.61
C ILE A 48 -20.84 -2.90 3.89
N ALA A 49 -20.99 -1.64 3.45
CA ALA A 49 -19.96 -0.91 2.72
C ALA A 49 -18.64 -0.80 3.49
N TRP A 50 -18.68 -0.74 4.82
CA TRP A 50 -17.49 -0.79 5.67
C TRP A 50 -16.73 -2.11 5.51
N LEU A 51 -17.42 -3.24 5.42
CA LEU A 51 -16.82 -4.55 5.23
C LEU A 51 -16.28 -4.71 3.80
N ILE A 52 -17.06 -4.26 2.79
CA ILE A 52 -16.63 -4.23 1.39
C ILE A 52 -15.36 -3.38 1.26
N GLY A 53 -15.32 -2.20 1.88
CA GLY A 53 -14.17 -1.33 1.86
C GLY A 53 -12.91 -1.97 2.47
N ILE A 54 -13.03 -2.62 3.63
CA ILE A 54 -11.93 -3.38 4.23
C ILE A 54 -11.48 -4.51 3.31
N ALA A 55 -12.43 -5.26 2.75
CA ALA A 55 -12.12 -6.37 1.84
C ALA A 55 -11.39 -5.89 0.58
N LEU A 56 -11.81 -4.76 -0.02
CA LEU A 56 -11.14 -4.15 -1.17
C LEU A 56 -9.72 -3.69 -0.83
N LEU A 57 -9.51 -3.08 0.35
CA LEU A 57 -8.18 -2.66 0.79
C LEU A 57 -7.24 -3.86 1.06
N VAL A 58 -7.78 -4.99 1.49
CA VAL A 58 -6.98 -6.23 1.62
C VAL A 58 -6.77 -6.88 0.25
N ALA A 59 -7.76 -6.85 -0.63
CA ALA A 59 -7.67 -7.40 -1.98
C ALA A 59 -6.70 -6.61 -2.88
N ASP A 60 -6.41 -5.33 -2.58
CA ASP A 60 -5.39 -4.51 -3.24
C ASP A 60 -3.99 -5.18 -3.23
N LEU A 61 -3.73 -6.06 -2.27
CA LEU A 61 -2.52 -6.89 -2.26
C LEU A 61 -2.39 -7.81 -3.50
N PHE A 62 -3.51 -8.23 -4.09
CA PHE A 62 -3.57 -9.19 -5.19
C PHE A 62 -4.10 -8.59 -6.48
N LEU A 63 -4.89 -7.53 -6.38
CA LEU A 63 -5.58 -6.85 -7.48
C LEU A 63 -5.16 -5.38 -7.48
N PRO A 64 -4.96 -4.76 -8.64
CA PRO A 64 -4.57 -3.35 -8.72
C PRO A 64 -5.77 -2.44 -8.39
N ILE A 65 -6.19 -2.43 -7.13
CA ILE A 65 -7.30 -1.60 -6.65
C ILE A 65 -6.71 -0.29 -6.13
N PRO A 66 -7.17 0.88 -6.62
CA PRO A 66 -6.66 2.17 -6.12
C PRO A 66 -7.17 2.41 -4.69
N SER A 67 -6.37 2.01 -3.70
CA SER A 67 -6.69 2.12 -2.27
C SER A 67 -7.08 3.53 -1.85
N THR A 68 -6.52 4.56 -2.49
CA THR A 68 -6.87 5.97 -2.26
C THR A 68 -8.33 6.28 -2.61
N ILE A 69 -8.85 5.69 -3.70
CA ILE A 69 -10.26 5.84 -4.11
C ILE A 69 -11.17 5.15 -3.10
N VAL A 70 -10.83 3.94 -2.67
CA VAL A 70 -11.58 3.18 -1.65
C VAL A 70 -11.68 3.98 -0.36
N MET A 71 -10.55 4.46 0.17
CA MET A 71 -10.51 5.24 1.41
C MET A 71 -11.27 6.56 1.30
N SER A 72 -11.12 7.28 0.18
CA SER A 72 -11.85 8.52 -0.05
C SER A 72 -13.36 8.27 -0.16
N SER A 73 -13.78 7.19 -0.80
CA SER A 73 -15.20 6.83 -0.91
C SER A 73 -15.80 6.42 0.44
N LEU A 74 -15.03 5.74 1.30
CA LEU A 74 -15.43 5.47 2.68
C LEU A 74 -15.59 6.76 3.49
N GLY A 75 -14.68 7.70 3.32
CA GLY A 75 -14.77 9.02 3.94
C GLY A 75 -15.93 9.85 3.43
N TRP A 76 -16.22 9.75 2.15
CA TRP A 76 -17.40 10.36 1.54
C TRP A 76 -18.70 9.80 2.12
N LEU A 77 -18.81 8.48 2.30
CA LEU A 77 -20.02 7.81 2.80
C LEU A 77 -20.22 7.98 4.31
N TYR A 78 -19.19 7.69 5.11
CA TYR A 78 -19.27 7.60 6.57
C TYR A 78 -18.73 8.84 7.29
N GLY A 79 -18.17 9.80 6.56
CA GLY A 79 -17.49 10.96 7.14
C GLY A 79 -16.03 10.67 7.54
N PRO A 80 -15.30 11.71 7.99
CA PRO A 80 -13.86 11.61 8.22
C PRO A 80 -13.50 10.64 9.37
N ASN A 81 -14.29 10.62 10.44
CA ASN A 81 -13.97 9.82 11.62
C ASN A 81 -14.23 8.32 11.39
N ALA A 82 -15.46 7.95 11.06
CA ALA A 82 -15.82 6.56 10.83
C ALA A 82 -15.16 6.01 9.56
N GLY A 83 -15.16 6.77 8.46
CA GLY A 83 -14.46 6.41 7.22
C GLY A 83 -12.96 6.27 7.44
N GLY A 84 -12.35 7.16 8.25
CA GLY A 84 -10.95 7.10 8.62
C GLY A 84 -10.59 5.84 9.42
N LEU A 85 -11.41 5.49 10.40
CA LEU A 85 -11.20 4.28 11.20
C LEU A 85 -11.33 3.00 10.36
N ILE A 86 -12.35 2.92 9.49
CA ILE A 86 -12.53 1.79 8.57
C ILE A 86 -11.34 1.67 7.62
N SER A 87 -10.91 2.78 7.03
CA SER A 87 -9.77 2.85 6.13
C SER A 87 -8.46 2.45 6.81
N ALA A 88 -8.21 2.97 8.00
CA ALA A 88 -7.04 2.62 8.81
C ALA A 88 -7.02 1.12 9.14
N THR A 89 -8.17 0.55 9.50
CA THR A 89 -8.33 -0.88 9.77
C THR A 89 -8.03 -1.71 8.53
N GLY A 90 -8.59 -1.33 7.37
CA GLY A 90 -8.35 -2.02 6.10
C GLY A 90 -6.88 -2.00 5.68
N LEU A 91 -6.23 -0.83 5.74
CA LEU A 91 -4.79 -0.69 5.46
C LEU A 91 -3.94 -1.51 6.41
N PHE A 92 -4.26 -1.51 7.69
CA PHE A 92 -3.54 -2.30 8.69
C PHE A 92 -3.68 -3.79 8.44
N LEU A 93 -4.89 -4.29 8.14
CA LEU A 93 -5.14 -5.69 7.81
C LEU A 93 -4.44 -6.09 6.51
N SER A 94 -4.47 -5.25 5.48
CA SER A 94 -3.70 -5.46 4.24
C SER A 94 -2.22 -5.64 4.53
N ALA A 95 -1.64 -4.75 5.34
CA ALA A 95 -0.26 -4.83 5.77
C ALA A 95 0.08 -6.13 6.51
N CYS A 96 -0.77 -6.50 7.47
CA CYS A 96 -0.59 -7.73 8.22
C CYS A 96 -0.65 -8.96 7.31
N THR A 97 -1.59 -8.98 6.37
CA THR A 97 -1.74 -10.06 5.40
C THR A 97 -0.51 -10.17 4.51
N ALA A 98 -0.04 -9.06 3.94
CA ALA A 98 1.17 -9.02 3.12
C ALA A 98 2.41 -9.52 3.87
N TYR A 99 2.60 -9.04 5.10
CA TYR A 99 3.71 -9.45 5.97
C TYR A 99 3.66 -10.94 6.31
N GLN A 100 2.50 -11.44 6.77
CA GLN A 100 2.36 -12.84 7.18
C GLN A 100 2.46 -13.81 6.00
N LEU A 101 1.81 -13.48 4.88
CA LEU A 101 1.87 -14.28 3.67
C LEU A 101 3.32 -14.43 3.19
N SER A 102 4.05 -13.31 3.13
CA SER A 102 5.44 -13.29 2.71
C SER A 102 6.35 -14.02 3.69
N ARG A 103 6.11 -13.87 4.99
CA ARG A 103 6.91 -14.54 6.04
C ARG A 103 6.77 -16.05 6.01
N HIS A 104 5.55 -16.57 5.80
CA HIS A 104 5.28 -18.02 5.88
C HIS A 104 5.44 -18.74 4.55
N LEU A 105 4.96 -18.13 3.45
CA LEU A 105 4.93 -18.77 2.13
C LEU A 105 6.05 -18.28 1.22
N GLY A 106 6.45 -17.00 1.35
CA GLY A 106 7.33 -16.34 0.40
C GLY A 106 8.80 -16.65 0.57
N ARG A 107 9.29 -17.00 1.77
CA ARG A 107 10.73 -17.12 2.02
C ARG A 107 11.42 -18.17 1.15
N ARG A 108 10.80 -19.35 0.97
CA ARG A 108 11.38 -20.42 0.13
C ARG A 108 11.47 -19.99 -1.33
N LEU A 109 10.45 -19.30 -1.82
CA LEU A 109 10.41 -18.80 -3.19
C LEU A 109 11.38 -17.64 -3.37
N ALA A 110 11.44 -16.71 -2.41
CA ALA A 110 12.34 -15.57 -2.45
C ALA A 110 13.81 -15.98 -2.43
N VAL A 111 14.19 -16.98 -1.61
CA VAL A 111 15.55 -17.55 -1.61
C VAL A 111 15.87 -18.15 -2.99
N ARG A 112 14.94 -18.86 -3.61
CA ARG A 112 15.16 -19.45 -4.93
C ARG A 112 15.27 -18.41 -6.06
N LEU A 113 14.57 -17.28 -5.95
CA LEU A 113 14.52 -16.24 -6.98
C LEU A 113 15.58 -15.17 -6.82
N ALA A 114 15.79 -14.68 -5.59
CA ALA A 114 16.66 -13.55 -5.29
C ALA A 114 18.00 -13.97 -4.64
N GLY A 115 18.07 -15.18 -4.09
CA GLY A 115 19.23 -15.68 -3.35
C GLY A 115 19.25 -15.23 -1.88
N GLU A 116 20.00 -15.97 -1.05
CA GLU A 116 20.12 -15.66 0.38
C GLU A 116 20.84 -14.33 0.64
N GLU A 117 21.81 -13.96 -0.18
CA GLU A 117 22.54 -12.70 -0.04
C GLU A 117 21.64 -11.47 -0.18
N SER A 118 20.72 -11.49 -1.16
CA SER A 118 19.79 -10.39 -1.36
C SER A 118 18.80 -10.26 -0.18
N LEU A 119 18.37 -11.38 0.39
CA LEU A 119 17.50 -11.39 1.57
C LEU A 119 18.25 -10.93 2.82
N ALA A 120 19.52 -11.32 2.98
CA ALA A 120 20.38 -10.85 4.07
C ALA A 120 20.62 -9.34 3.98
N ALA A 121 20.90 -8.81 2.78
CA ALA A 121 21.01 -7.38 2.54
C ALA A 121 19.72 -6.62 2.87
N ALA A 122 18.55 -7.17 2.51
CA ALA A 122 17.27 -6.60 2.88
C ALA A 122 17.06 -6.60 4.41
N ALA A 123 17.41 -7.69 5.10
CA ALA A 123 17.32 -7.78 6.55
C ALA A 123 18.24 -6.77 7.24
N GLU A 124 19.46 -6.60 6.75
CA GLU A 124 20.42 -5.59 7.24
C GLU A 124 19.88 -4.17 7.02
N TRP A 125 19.29 -3.90 5.85
CA TRP A 125 18.67 -2.62 5.56
C TRP A 125 17.51 -2.33 6.52
N PHE A 126 16.61 -3.29 6.76
CA PHE A 126 15.51 -3.14 7.71
C PHE A 126 15.99 -2.97 9.15
N SER A 127 17.09 -3.62 9.54
CA SER A 127 17.66 -3.44 10.88
C SER A 127 18.15 -2.01 11.11
N LYS A 128 18.60 -1.33 10.05
CA LYS A 128 19.07 0.07 10.07
C LYS A 128 17.94 1.07 9.88
N ALA A 129 17.03 0.82 8.93
CA ALA A 129 15.91 1.71 8.60
C ALA A 129 14.78 1.65 9.64
N GLY A 130 14.60 0.49 10.28
CA GLY A 130 13.67 0.29 11.39
C GLY A 130 12.19 0.49 11.06
N GLY A 131 11.39 0.63 12.11
CA GLY A 131 9.95 0.87 12.04
C GLY A 131 9.54 2.13 11.27
N PRO A 132 10.27 3.26 11.35
CA PRO A 132 9.92 4.48 10.60
C PRO A 132 9.75 4.27 9.10
N CYS A 133 10.58 3.44 8.48
CA CYS A 133 10.46 3.13 7.05
C CYS A 133 9.12 2.46 6.73
N ILE A 134 8.69 1.52 7.58
CA ILE A 134 7.40 0.83 7.44
C ILE A 134 6.23 1.81 7.61
N ALA A 135 6.28 2.67 8.62
CA ALA A 135 5.22 3.64 8.87
C ALA A 135 5.05 4.61 7.69
N ILE A 136 6.15 5.09 7.13
CA ILE A 136 6.15 6.06 6.03
C ILE A 136 5.73 5.42 4.71
N SER A 137 6.08 4.17 4.48
CA SER A 137 5.64 3.46 3.27
C SER A 137 4.12 3.44 3.13
N ARG A 138 3.37 3.56 4.24
CA ARG A 138 1.90 3.61 4.22
C ARG A 138 1.35 4.84 3.51
N CYS A 139 2.14 5.91 3.43
CA CYS A 139 1.77 7.12 2.72
C CYS A 139 1.97 7.02 1.20
N LEU A 140 2.71 6.00 0.74
CA LEU A 140 3.03 5.79 -0.67
C LEU A 140 2.35 4.51 -1.17
N PRO A 141 1.27 4.62 -1.99
CA PRO A 141 0.42 3.49 -2.35
C PRO A 141 1.19 2.27 -2.89
N VAL A 142 2.12 2.49 -3.82
CA VAL A 142 2.88 1.40 -4.48
C VAL A 142 3.91 0.74 -3.56
N LEU A 143 4.47 1.49 -2.60
CA LEU A 143 5.52 0.98 -1.70
C LEU A 143 4.96 0.26 -0.48
N ASN A 144 3.68 0.46 -0.18
CA ASN A 144 3.00 -0.07 0.97
C ASN A 144 3.08 -1.61 1.04
N GLU A 145 2.63 -2.28 -0.01
CA GLU A 145 2.61 -3.75 -0.11
C GLU A 145 4.03 -4.30 -0.24
N SER A 146 4.86 -3.67 -1.08
CA SER A 146 6.23 -4.10 -1.34
C SER A 146 7.07 -4.11 -0.07
N ILE A 147 7.00 -3.06 0.75
CA ILE A 147 7.74 -2.97 2.02
C ILE A 147 7.20 -3.96 3.05
N SER A 148 5.88 -4.20 3.09
CA SER A 148 5.29 -5.21 3.96
C SER A 148 5.76 -6.61 3.61
N CYS A 149 5.78 -6.94 2.31
CA CYS A 149 6.28 -8.20 1.82
C CYS A 149 7.78 -8.36 2.12
N LEU A 150 8.59 -7.36 1.84
CA LEU A 150 10.03 -7.38 2.14
C LEU A 150 10.31 -7.53 3.63
N ALA A 151 9.56 -6.85 4.50
CA ALA A 151 9.68 -6.99 5.95
C ALA A 151 9.35 -8.43 6.40
N GLY A 152 8.33 -9.06 5.80
CA GLY A 152 7.99 -10.46 6.05
C GLY A 152 9.09 -11.41 5.59
N LEU A 153 9.61 -11.25 4.38
CA LEU A 153 10.67 -12.05 3.79
C LEU A 153 12.00 -11.95 4.55
N SER A 154 12.36 -10.74 4.99
CA SER A 154 13.59 -10.47 5.75
C SER A 154 13.56 -10.95 7.19
N GLY A 155 12.38 -11.40 7.68
CA GLY A 155 12.22 -11.84 9.06
C GLY A 155 12.18 -10.70 10.08
N PHE A 156 11.86 -9.46 9.65
CA PHE A 156 11.73 -8.32 10.54
C PHE A 156 10.80 -8.63 11.73
N PRO A 157 11.09 -8.18 12.97
CA PRO A 157 10.32 -8.56 14.15
C PRO A 157 8.86 -8.15 14.06
N GLN A 158 7.94 -9.12 14.21
CA GLN A 158 6.51 -8.91 14.01
C GLN A 158 5.93 -7.78 14.87
N ARG A 159 6.32 -7.69 16.15
CA ARG A 159 5.81 -6.65 17.06
C ARG A 159 6.18 -5.25 16.55
N GLN A 160 7.42 -5.07 16.11
CA GLN A 160 7.89 -3.78 15.56
C GLN A 160 7.19 -3.46 14.23
N PHE A 161 6.95 -4.48 13.40
CA PHE A 161 6.18 -4.33 12.17
C PHE A 161 4.74 -3.86 12.45
N LEU A 162 4.02 -4.54 13.34
CA LEU A 162 2.64 -4.22 13.66
C LEU A 162 2.49 -2.80 14.23
N THR A 163 3.37 -2.41 15.16
CA THR A 163 3.35 -1.05 15.72
C THR A 163 3.62 -0.01 14.62
N ALA A 164 4.64 -0.20 13.80
CA ALA A 164 4.97 0.73 12.72
C ALA A 164 3.85 0.81 11.66
N ALA A 165 3.29 -0.34 11.28
CA ALA A 165 2.16 -0.41 10.34
C ALA A 165 0.92 0.32 10.88
N LEU A 166 0.62 0.16 12.17
CA LEU A 166 -0.50 0.86 12.82
C LEU A 166 -0.29 2.38 12.80
N PHE A 167 0.91 2.83 13.22
CA PHE A 167 1.25 4.26 13.24
C PHE A 167 1.21 4.90 11.86
N GLY A 168 1.49 4.17 10.80
CA GLY A 168 1.37 4.66 9.44
C GLY A 168 -0.04 4.58 8.88
N SER A 169 -0.77 3.48 9.16
CA SER A 169 -2.12 3.26 8.60
C SER A 169 -3.15 4.22 9.17
N VAL A 170 -3.05 4.57 10.46
CA VAL A 170 -4.00 5.48 11.10
C VAL A 170 -4.00 6.85 10.44
N PRO A 171 -2.90 7.61 10.38
CA PRO A 171 -2.92 8.93 9.77
C PRO A 171 -3.29 8.87 8.28
N THR A 172 -2.81 7.86 7.54
CA THR A 172 -3.12 7.70 6.13
C THR A 172 -4.62 7.49 5.90
N GLY A 173 -5.25 6.58 6.65
CA GLY A 173 -6.67 6.31 6.55
C GLY A 173 -7.53 7.54 6.85
N PHE A 174 -7.18 8.30 7.90
CA PHE A 174 -7.91 9.52 8.25
C PHE A 174 -7.70 10.64 7.22
N VAL A 175 -6.52 10.82 6.70
CA VAL A 175 -6.23 11.84 5.67
C VAL A 175 -7.05 11.58 4.41
N PHE A 176 -7.03 10.37 3.86
CA PHE A 176 -7.80 10.08 2.65
C PHE A 176 -9.32 10.07 2.89
N ALA A 177 -9.78 9.64 4.06
CA ALA A 177 -11.19 9.77 4.42
C ALA A 177 -11.62 11.24 4.54
N TYR A 178 -10.77 12.11 5.08
CA TYR A 178 -11.03 13.54 5.14
C TYR A 178 -11.10 14.17 3.74
N VAL A 179 -10.17 13.80 2.84
CA VAL A 179 -10.19 14.21 1.43
C VAL A 179 -11.52 13.82 0.77
N GLY A 180 -11.97 12.57 0.97
CA GLY A 180 -13.25 12.11 0.45
C GLY A 180 -14.46 12.86 1.03
N HIS A 181 -14.42 13.19 2.32
CA HIS A 181 -15.46 13.99 2.97
C HIS A 181 -15.53 15.42 2.42
N LEU A 182 -14.39 16.06 2.21
CA LEU A 182 -14.32 17.37 1.56
C LEU A 182 -14.84 17.35 0.13
N GLY A 183 -14.60 16.28 -0.62
CA GLY A 183 -15.08 16.09 -1.98
C GLY A 183 -16.60 16.09 -2.13
N ARG A 184 -17.36 15.96 -1.03
CA ARG A 184 -18.82 16.18 -1.01
C ARG A 184 -19.19 17.66 -1.19
N LYS A 185 -18.31 18.57 -0.77
CA LYS A 185 -18.55 20.02 -0.80
C LYS A 185 -17.84 20.69 -1.96
N ASP A 186 -16.62 20.25 -2.24
CA ASP A 186 -15.78 20.83 -3.29
C ASP A 186 -14.85 19.77 -3.88
N SER A 187 -15.18 19.32 -5.10
CA SER A 187 -14.40 18.30 -5.82
C SER A 187 -12.98 18.75 -6.14
N THR A 188 -12.80 20.05 -6.40
CA THR A 188 -11.50 20.62 -6.77
C THR A 188 -10.53 20.62 -5.59
N ALA A 189 -11.03 20.98 -4.39
CA ALA A 189 -10.24 20.93 -3.16
C ALA A 189 -9.80 19.50 -2.81
N ALA A 190 -10.66 18.50 -3.04
CA ALA A 190 -10.34 17.10 -2.80
C ALA A 190 -9.23 16.58 -3.73
N ILE A 191 -9.29 16.92 -5.02
CA ILE A 191 -8.25 16.56 -6.01
C ILE A 191 -6.91 17.23 -5.64
N ALA A 192 -6.92 18.53 -5.34
CA ALA A 192 -5.72 19.24 -4.93
C ALA A 192 -5.09 18.63 -3.67
N LEU A 193 -5.89 18.28 -2.67
CA LEU A 193 -5.41 17.69 -1.43
C LEU A 193 -4.83 16.28 -1.65
N SER A 194 -5.45 15.47 -2.51
CA SER A 194 -4.96 14.12 -2.82
C SER A 194 -3.59 14.14 -3.51
N ALA A 195 -3.28 15.19 -4.26
CA ALA A 195 -1.96 15.38 -4.87
C ALA A 195 -0.93 15.98 -3.89
N ILE A 196 -1.36 16.88 -3.00
CA ILE A 196 -0.48 17.60 -2.08
C ILE A 196 -0.05 16.70 -0.90
N VAL A 197 -0.96 15.87 -0.38
CA VAL A 197 -0.70 15.05 0.82
C VAL A 197 0.50 14.11 0.67
N PRO A 198 0.67 13.33 -0.39
CA PRO A 198 1.85 12.48 -0.57
C PRO A 198 3.15 13.29 -0.65
N VAL A 199 3.11 14.46 -1.27
CA VAL A 199 4.26 15.37 -1.38
C VAL A 199 4.65 15.94 -0.02
N LEU A 200 3.67 16.41 0.77
CA LEU A 200 3.92 16.91 2.13
C LEU A 200 4.48 15.82 3.04
N LEU A 201 3.92 14.62 2.99
CA LEU A 201 4.40 13.48 3.77
C LEU A 201 5.83 13.10 3.38
N TRP A 202 6.18 13.17 2.08
CA TRP A 202 7.55 12.98 1.60
C TRP A 202 8.50 14.06 2.14
N PHE A 203 8.09 15.34 2.18
CA PHE A 203 8.89 16.42 2.77
C PHE A 203 9.09 16.26 4.27
N VAL A 204 8.04 15.90 5.00
CA VAL A 204 8.10 15.62 6.45
C VAL A 204 9.06 14.46 6.71
N TYR A 205 8.96 13.40 5.92
CA TYR A 205 9.90 12.27 5.99
C TYR A 205 11.35 12.72 5.77
N ARG A 206 11.62 13.47 4.72
CA ARG A 206 12.97 13.95 4.41
C ARG A 206 13.58 14.82 5.52
N ARG A 207 12.73 15.48 6.31
CA ARG A 207 13.18 16.27 7.48
C ARG A 207 13.43 15.42 8.71
N ILE A 208 12.65 14.35 8.91
CA ILE A 208 12.72 13.51 10.12
C ILE A 208 13.76 12.40 9.96
N SER A 209 14.05 11.96 8.73
CA SER A 209 15.09 10.96 8.44
C SER A 209 16.44 11.68 8.27
N PRO A 210 17.31 11.66 9.27
CA PRO A 210 18.66 12.20 9.10
C PRO A 210 19.39 11.35 8.07
N SER A 211 20.02 12.02 7.12
CA SER A 211 20.80 11.51 6.00
C SER A 211 22.03 10.71 6.46
N ASN A 212 21.84 9.49 6.95
CA ASN A 212 22.95 8.60 7.35
C ASN A 212 23.11 7.39 6.44
N VAL A 213 22.58 7.46 5.22
CA VAL A 213 22.93 6.48 4.18
C VAL A 213 23.90 7.14 3.20
N ARG A 214 25.13 7.39 3.65
CA ARG A 214 26.24 7.55 2.70
C ARG A 214 26.67 6.14 2.29
N PRO A 215 26.68 5.80 1.00
CA PRO A 215 27.34 4.59 0.54
C PRO A 215 28.84 4.79 0.86
N LYS A 216 29.43 3.88 1.64
CA LYS A 216 30.88 3.78 1.73
C LYS A 216 31.37 3.32 0.36
N SER A 217 32.06 4.21 -0.30
CA SER A 217 32.93 3.95 -1.48
C SER A 217 34.02 2.95 -1.14
#